data_de97de8d53481d13cac795a01740c84b
#
_entry.id   de97de8d53481d13cac795a01740c84b
#
_cell.length_a   1.000
_cell.length_b   1.000
_cell.length_c   1.000
_cell.angle_alpha   90.00
_cell.angle_beta   90.00
_cell.angle_gamma   90.00
#
_symmetry.space_group_name_H-M   'P 1'
#
loop_
_entity.id
_entity.type
_entity.pdbx_description
1 polymer ?
#
loop_
_entity_poly.entity_id
_entity_poly.type
_entity_poly.pdbx_seq_one_letter_code
_entity_poly.pdbx_strand_id
1 'polypeptide(L)'
;MNDFSTELNTLAENSYIQERYNRQRNAYLSDPQVPYGDRVQDLLALKRMLVDNREALTDAICQDYGNRSWHETTFGEIIAVLGSIDYMKKRMKRWMKPQKRHVDHLLFPGAKNSVVPQPVGVVGIIVPWNFPVNLSMIPIATALSAGNRAMVKMSENSRNLTKLLMEISPRYFPENKLTFIEETGHVGVEFSKLPFDLLVFTGSSHTGKSVMAAAAQNLTPVILELGGKSPAIIDPKYPLEKAVQRIIYAKQFNAGQVCLNVDYVFVHEDQREAFIDQAKLLAKQYVPDINHADFSCIIDERSVKRLEETLKDAEEKGARIINLSDQAINHNDRKFPLHLVLDPTEEMIISQREIFGPILLVRTYTVEQEVIDFVNSHERPLGLYVFSERKQLRDNYINRIMSGGVSINDTMLHGFQDDLPFGGIGNSGMGQYHGHEGFVSFSKMRPIFNQPKINAMGLLSPPYPDWLTRVYNLLVKLKS
;
A
#
# COMPACT_ATOMS: atom_id res chain seq x y z
N MET A 1 6.03 -21.67 35.89
CA MET A 1 6.56 -22.50 34.77
C MET A 1 6.25 -21.96 33.39
N ASN A 2 5.17 -21.17 33.18
CA ASN A 2 4.82 -20.64 31.86
C ASN A 2 5.75 -19.49 31.36
N ASP A 3 6.44 -18.78 32.26
CA ASP A 3 7.24 -17.60 31.90
C ASP A 3 8.58 -18.00 31.24
N PHE A 4 9.25 -19.00 31.80
CA PHE A 4 10.57 -19.43 31.33
C PHE A 4 10.55 -20.13 29.95
N SER A 5 9.50 -20.87 29.64
CA SER A 5 9.31 -21.49 28.32
C SER A 5 8.99 -20.46 27.24
N THR A 6 8.26 -19.40 27.58
CA THR A 6 7.92 -18.28 26.68
C THR A 6 9.17 -17.45 26.36
N GLU A 7 10.02 -17.15 27.37
CA GLU A 7 11.30 -16.46 27.15
C GLU A 7 12.27 -17.26 26.28
N LEU A 8 12.41 -18.58 26.51
CA LEU A 8 13.26 -19.44 25.70
C LEU A 8 12.79 -19.51 24.23
N ASN A 9 11.49 -19.61 24.01
CA ASN A 9 10.94 -19.59 22.65
C ASN A 9 11.19 -18.23 21.96
N THR A 10 11.00 -17.14 22.66
CA THR A 10 11.27 -15.78 22.12
C THR A 10 12.75 -15.60 21.78
N LEU A 11 13.67 -16.10 22.61
CA LEU A 11 15.12 -16.05 22.35
C LEU A 11 15.51 -16.89 21.11
N ALA A 12 14.89 -18.06 20.94
CA ALA A 12 15.12 -18.92 19.78
C ALA A 12 14.59 -18.30 18.49
N GLU A 13 13.41 -17.69 18.53
CA GLU A 13 12.80 -16.98 17.40
C GLU A 13 13.61 -15.75 16.99
N ASN A 14 14.06 -14.96 17.95
CA ASN A 14 14.93 -13.81 17.70
C ASN A 14 16.26 -14.23 17.06
N SER A 15 16.85 -15.34 17.51
CA SER A 15 18.05 -15.93 16.91
C SER A 15 17.78 -16.36 15.47
N TYR A 16 16.62 -16.97 15.19
CA TYR A 16 16.22 -17.42 13.85
C TYR A 16 16.08 -16.26 12.85
N ILE A 17 15.33 -15.21 13.18
CA ILE A 17 15.12 -14.09 12.28
C ILE A 17 16.41 -13.29 12.07
N GLN A 18 17.23 -13.12 13.12
CA GLN A 18 18.53 -12.47 13.03
C GLN A 18 19.50 -13.23 12.13
N GLU A 19 19.51 -14.56 12.20
CA GLU A 19 20.34 -15.41 11.33
C GLU A 19 19.94 -15.24 9.86
N ARG A 20 18.63 -15.26 9.54
CA ARG A 20 18.13 -15.06 8.18
C ARG A 20 18.51 -13.68 7.63
N TYR A 21 18.34 -12.66 8.47
CA TYR A 21 18.79 -11.31 8.11
C TYR A 21 20.30 -11.28 7.82
N ASN A 22 21.13 -11.84 8.70
CA ASN A 22 22.59 -11.85 8.54
C ASN A 22 23.01 -12.58 7.25
N ARG A 23 22.35 -13.70 6.90
CA ARG A 23 22.61 -14.41 5.63
C ARG A 23 22.33 -13.53 4.42
N GLN A 24 21.21 -12.82 4.40
CA GLN A 24 20.87 -11.89 3.31
C GLN A 24 21.84 -10.70 3.28
N ARG A 25 22.16 -10.13 4.44
CA ARG A 25 23.10 -9.01 4.55
C ARG A 25 24.50 -9.38 4.04
N ASN A 26 25.03 -10.51 4.47
CA ASN A 26 26.34 -10.97 4.03
C ASN A 26 26.37 -11.25 2.51
N ALA A 27 25.31 -11.86 1.98
CA ALA A 27 25.20 -12.12 0.56
C ALA A 27 25.08 -10.82 -0.26
N TYR A 28 24.43 -9.77 0.26
CA TYR A 28 24.43 -8.45 -0.36
C TYR A 28 25.82 -7.81 -0.34
N LEU A 29 26.50 -7.84 0.79
CA LEU A 29 27.83 -7.23 0.93
C LEU A 29 28.89 -7.91 0.05
N SER A 30 28.76 -9.21 -0.19
CA SER A 30 29.67 -9.94 -1.09
C SER A 30 29.45 -9.62 -2.57
N ASP A 31 28.23 -9.31 -2.98
CA ASP A 31 27.87 -8.92 -4.36
C ASP A 31 26.70 -7.92 -4.34
N PRO A 32 26.99 -6.61 -4.18
CA PRO A 32 25.96 -5.57 -4.07
C PRO A 32 25.38 -5.12 -5.42
N GLN A 33 25.95 -5.58 -6.55
CA GLN A 33 25.55 -5.16 -7.89
C GLN A 33 24.93 -6.32 -8.66
N VAL A 34 23.59 -6.40 -8.65
CA VAL A 34 22.86 -7.41 -9.42
C VAL A 34 22.70 -6.96 -10.89
N PRO A 35 23.24 -7.69 -11.87
CA PRO A 35 23.10 -7.37 -13.29
C PRO A 35 21.65 -7.40 -13.76
N TYR A 36 21.34 -6.67 -14.85
CA TYR A 36 19.99 -6.65 -15.43
C TYR A 36 19.45 -8.06 -15.76
N GLY A 37 20.30 -8.94 -16.31
CA GLY A 37 19.89 -10.31 -16.65
C GLY A 37 19.40 -11.09 -15.43
N ASP A 38 20.11 -11.00 -14.32
CA ASP A 38 19.78 -11.71 -13.09
C ASP A 38 18.50 -11.18 -12.45
N ARG A 39 18.29 -9.85 -12.46
CA ARG A 39 17.01 -9.25 -12.01
C ARG A 39 15.82 -9.71 -12.86
N VAL A 40 16.02 -9.89 -14.17
CA VAL A 40 15.00 -10.47 -15.06
C VAL A 40 14.70 -11.91 -14.67
N GLN A 41 15.73 -12.72 -14.38
CA GLN A 41 15.54 -14.10 -13.92
C GLN A 41 14.84 -14.17 -12.58
N ASP A 42 15.16 -13.27 -11.63
CA ASP A 42 14.48 -13.15 -10.34
C ASP A 42 12.97 -12.86 -10.55
N LEU A 43 12.62 -11.89 -11.40
CA LEU A 43 11.22 -11.58 -11.72
C LEU A 43 10.48 -12.74 -12.40
N LEU A 44 11.17 -13.45 -13.31
CA LEU A 44 10.60 -14.64 -13.96
C LEU A 44 10.45 -15.81 -12.98
N ALA A 45 11.36 -15.99 -12.04
CA ALA A 45 11.24 -16.99 -10.97
C ALA A 45 10.04 -16.69 -10.07
N LEU A 46 9.85 -15.42 -9.67
CA LEU A 46 8.67 -14.98 -8.89
C LEU A 46 7.38 -15.24 -9.66
N LYS A 47 7.35 -14.93 -10.96
CA LYS A 47 6.21 -15.20 -11.83
C LYS A 47 5.89 -16.69 -11.90
N ARG A 48 6.91 -17.56 -12.12
CA ARG A 48 6.72 -19.01 -12.12
C ARG A 48 6.19 -19.52 -10.78
N MET A 49 6.74 -19.07 -9.68
CA MET A 49 6.27 -19.45 -8.34
C MET A 49 4.76 -19.22 -8.18
N LEU A 50 4.24 -18.09 -8.67
CA LEU A 50 2.81 -17.77 -8.63
C LEU A 50 1.98 -18.64 -9.58
N VAL A 51 2.44 -18.81 -10.83
CA VAL A 51 1.70 -19.55 -11.86
C VAL A 51 1.64 -21.04 -11.56
N ASP A 52 2.79 -21.63 -11.19
CA ASP A 52 2.92 -23.06 -10.92
C ASP A 52 2.13 -23.51 -9.68
N ASN A 53 1.92 -22.58 -8.72
CA ASN A 53 1.25 -22.87 -7.45
C ASN A 53 -0.09 -22.13 -7.29
N ARG A 54 -0.68 -21.60 -8.37
CA ARG A 54 -1.86 -20.74 -8.33
C ARG A 54 -3.00 -21.31 -7.51
N GLU A 55 -3.37 -22.57 -7.75
CA GLU A 55 -4.48 -23.23 -7.07
C GLU A 55 -4.19 -23.40 -5.58
N ALA A 56 -2.99 -23.90 -5.23
CA ALA A 56 -2.58 -24.06 -3.84
C ALA A 56 -2.55 -22.71 -3.08
N LEU A 57 -2.11 -21.63 -3.73
CA LEU A 57 -2.14 -20.29 -3.14
C LEU A 57 -3.56 -19.80 -2.89
N THR A 58 -4.47 -20.02 -3.87
CA THR A 58 -5.88 -19.66 -3.75
C THR A 58 -6.58 -20.44 -2.65
N ASP A 59 -6.32 -21.75 -2.57
CA ASP A 59 -6.87 -22.63 -1.54
C ASP A 59 -6.37 -22.26 -0.14
N ALA A 60 -5.08 -21.96 0.00
CA ALA A 60 -4.50 -21.55 1.27
C ALA A 60 -5.13 -20.24 1.79
N ILE A 61 -5.34 -19.26 0.91
CA ILE A 61 -6.04 -18.01 1.27
C ILE A 61 -7.48 -18.29 1.66
N CYS A 62 -8.18 -19.15 0.90
CA CYS A 62 -9.55 -19.54 1.22
C CYS A 62 -9.66 -20.23 2.59
N GLN A 63 -8.69 -21.08 2.94
CA GLN A 63 -8.62 -21.72 4.27
C GLN A 63 -8.36 -20.71 5.39
N ASP A 64 -7.48 -19.74 5.17
CA ASP A 64 -7.19 -18.68 6.15
C ASP A 64 -8.42 -17.81 6.44
N TYR A 65 -9.26 -17.57 5.44
CA TYR A 65 -10.52 -16.82 5.58
C TYR A 65 -11.70 -17.68 6.09
N GLY A 66 -11.62 -19.01 5.97
CA GLY A 66 -12.75 -19.92 6.07
C GLY A 66 -13.56 -20.01 4.76
N ASN A 67 -13.77 -18.90 4.06
CA ASN A 67 -14.18 -18.82 2.67
C ASN A 67 -13.80 -17.47 2.08
N ARG A 68 -13.11 -17.50 0.96
CA ARG A 68 -12.85 -16.31 0.13
C ARG A 68 -13.16 -16.64 -1.33
N SER A 69 -13.84 -15.73 -2.02
CA SER A 69 -14.18 -15.90 -3.44
C SER A 69 -12.94 -16.23 -4.27
N TRP A 70 -13.02 -17.32 -5.03
CA TRP A 70 -11.96 -17.70 -5.95
C TRP A 70 -11.72 -16.62 -7.02
N HIS A 71 -12.79 -15.99 -7.51
CA HIS A 71 -12.74 -14.95 -8.52
C HIS A 71 -12.03 -13.69 -7.98
N GLU A 72 -12.40 -13.25 -6.77
CA GLU A 72 -11.77 -12.10 -6.11
C GLU A 72 -10.28 -12.36 -5.81
N THR A 73 -9.95 -13.55 -5.33
CA THR A 73 -8.57 -13.96 -5.08
C THR A 73 -7.78 -14.02 -6.38
N THR A 74 -8.31 -14.66 -7.43
CA THR A 74 -7.60 -14.76 -8.70
C THR A 74 -7.37 -13.39 -9.32
N PHE A 75 -8.37 -12.50 -9.32
CA PHE A 75 -8.25 -11.15 -9.87
C PHE A 75 -7.33 -10.25 -9.05
N GLY A 76 -7.61 -10.11 -7.75
CA GLY A 76 -6.92 -9.14 -6.88
C GLY A 76 -5.53 -9.57 -6.43
N GLU A 77 -5.26 -10.88 -6.38
CA GLU A 77 -4.01 -11.42 -5.87
C GLU A 77 -3.09 -11.92 -6.99
N ILE A 78 -3.60 -12.73 -7.91
CA ILE A 78 -2.75 -13.39 -8.90
C ILE A 78 -2.59 -12.56 -10.16
N ILE A 79 -3.70 -12.20 -10.83
CA ILE A 79 -3.65 -11.47 -12.11
C ILE A 79 -2.98 -10.11 -11.94
N ALA A 80 -3.32 -9.37 -10.88
CA ALA A 80 -2.73 -8.07 -10.59
C ALA A 80 -1.19 -8.16 -10.43
N VAL A 81 -0.70 -9.13 -9.66
CA VAL A 81 0.74 -9.32 -9.45
C VAL A 81 1.46 -9.73 -10.73
N LEU A 82 0.87 -10.64 -11.52
CA LEU A 82 1.46 -11.05 -12.81
C LEU A 82 1.59 -9.86 -13.77
N GLY A 83 0.59 -8.97 -13.80
CA GLY A 83 0.62 -7.72 -14.55
C GLY A 83 1.77 -6.81 -14.12
N SER A 84 1.89 -6.57 -12.82
CA SER A 84 2.95 -5.75 -12.24
C SER A 84 4.36 -6.30 -12.51
N ILE A 85 4.57 -7.62 -12.41
CA ILE A 85 5.84 -8.26 -12.75
C ILE A 85 6.19 -8.04 -14.23
N ASP A 86 5.22 -8.24 -15.13
CA ASP A 86 5.45 -8.04 -16.58
C ASP A 86 5.72 -6.56 -16.91
N TYR A 87 5.03 -5.64 -16.25
CA TYR A 87 5.28 -4.21 -16.38
C TYR A 87 6.71 -3.85 -15.96
N MET A 88 7.13 -4.25 -14.75
CA MET A 88 8.48 -4.00 -14.22
C MET A 88 9.54 -4.58 -15.15
N LYS A 89 9.39 -5.83 -15.58
CA LYS A 89 10.33 -6.51 -16.52
C LYS A 89 10.53 -5.71 -17.82
N LYS A 90 9.45 -5.15 -18.38
CA LYS A 90 9.51 -4.35 -19.62
C LYS A 90 10.21 -3.00 -19.43
N ARG A 91 10.12 -2.38 -18.24
CA ARG A 91 10.57 -1.02 -17.96
C ARG A 91 11.92 -0.96 -17.25
N MET A 92 12.26 -1.95 -16.40
CA MET A 92 13.42 -1.97 -15.52
C MET A 92 14.74 -1.63 -16.21
N LYS A 93 14.96 -2.11 -17.45
CA LYS A 93 16.19 -1.78 -18.24
C LYS A 93 16.37 -0.26 -18.42
N ARG A 94 15.27 0.47 -18.60
CA ARG A 94 15.28 1.94 -18.69
C ARG A 94 15.53 2.57 -17.34
N TRP A 95 14.90 2.06 -16.28
CA TRP A 95 15.01 2.60 -14.93
C TRP A 95 16.44 2.47 -14.36
N MET A 96 17.14 1.38 -14.69
CA MET A 96 18.52 1.14 -14.25
C MET A 96 19.56 2.07 -14.91
N LYS A 97 19.22 2.80 -15.97
CA LYS A 97 20.19 3.66 -16.66
C LYS A 97 20.60 4.86 -15.82
N PRO A 98 21.91 5.21 -15.84
CA PRO A 98 22.36 6.47 -15.27
C PRO A 98 21.64 7.67 -15.88
N GLN A 99 21.15 8.56 -15.03
CA GLN A 99 20.42 9.75 -15.42
C GLN A 99 21.39 10.94 -15.40
N LYS A 100 21.59 11.60 -16.55
CA LYS A 100 22.38 12.84 -16.62
C LYS A 100 21.68 13.94 -15.83
N ARG A 101 22.46 14.79 -15.17
CA ARG A 101 22.00 15.95 -14.41
C ARG A 101 22.71 17.21 -14.90
N HIS A 102 22.08 18.36 -14.69
CA HIS A 102 22.65 19.66 -15.01
C HIS A 102 23.98 19.90 -14.29
N VAL A 103 24.91 20.56 -14.97
CA VAL A 103 26.16 21.07 -14.42
C VAL A 103 26.20 22.57 -14.67
N ASP A 104 26.53 23.34 -13.66
CA ASP A 104 26.87 24.75 -13.84
C ASP A 104 28.30 24.86 -14.48
N HIS A 105 28.31 24.91 -15.80
CA HIS A 105 29.57 24.95 -16.55
C HIS A 105 30.36 26.25 -16.38
N LEU A 106 29.74 27.30 -15.82
CA LEU A 106 30.46 28.53 -15.46
C LEU A 106 31.41 28.29 -14.26
N LEU A 107 30.92 27.51 -13.28
CA LEU A 107 31.71 27.17 -12.09
C LEU A 107 32.52 25.88 -12.27
N PHE A 108 31.98 24.91 -13.02
CA PHE A 108 32.59 23.59 -13.21
C PHE A 108 32.74 23.25 -14.70
N PRO A 109 33.57 23.97 -15.45
CA PRO A 109 33.71 23.76 -16.88
C PRO A 109 34.21 22.35 -17.17
N GLY A 110 33.51 21.65 -18.08
CA GLY A 110 33.83 20.28 -18.49
C GLY A 110 33.45 19.16 -17.52
N ALA A 111 32.89 19.46 -16.35
CA ALA A 111 32.38 18.45 -15.42
C ALA A 111 31.11 17.74 -15.94
N LYS A 112 30.82 16.59 -15.38
CA LYS A 112 29.60 15.79 -15.71
C LYS A 112 28.95 15.32 -14.43
N ASN A 113 27.62 15.51 -14.37
CA ASN A 113 26.78 15.00 -13.28
C ASN A 113 25.92 13.84 -13.78
N SER A 114 25.80 12.83 -12.96
CA SER A 114 24.84 11.75 -13.15
C SER A 114 24.26 11.25 -11.82
N VAL A 115 23.10 10.61 -11.90
CA VAL A 115 22.52 9.84 -10.80
C VAL A 115 22.39 8.41 -11.24
N VAL A 116 22.88 7.47 -10.44
CA VAL A 116 22.86 6.03 -10.71
C VAL A 116 22.00 5.35 -9.65
N PRO A 117 20.91 4.66 -10.05
CA PRO A 117 20.16 3.85 -9.11
C PRO A 117 20.98 2.62 -8.71
N GLN A 118 21.09 2.38 -7.41
CA GLN A 118 21.81 1.24 -6.84
C GLN A 118 20.93 0.52 -5.81
N PRO A 119 21.02 -0.81 -5.66
CA PRO A 119 20.33 -1.53 -4.62
C PRO A 119 20.67 -0.97 -3.24
N VAL A 120 19.66 -0.88 -2.36
CA VAL A 120 19.91 -0.44 -0.97
C VAL A 120 20.46 -1.58 -0.13
N GLY A 121 20.01 -2.83 -0.33
CA GLY A 121 20.49 -4.00 0.40
C GLY A 121 19.40 -5.02 0.73
N VAL A 122 19.05 -5.16 2.00
CA VAL A 122 18.02 -6.07 2.50
C VAL A 122 16.76 -5.28 2.82
N VAL A 123 15.66 -5.65 2.18
CA VAL A 123 14.35 -5.03 2.37
C VAL A 123 13.50 -5.92 3.27
N GLY A 124 13.05 -5.39 4.41
CA GLY A 124 12.04 -6.01 5.24
C GLY A 124 10.63 -5.66 4.72
N ILE A 125 9.73 -6.63 4.69
CA ILE A 125 8.34 -6.45 4.24
C ILE A 125 7.41 -7.06 5.27
N ILE A 126 6.51 -6.27 5.86
CA ILE A 126 5.48 -6.72 6.80
C ILE A 126 4.14 -6.65 6.11
N VAL A 127 3.46 -7.79 6.00
CA VAL A 127 2.30 -8.01 5.13
C VAL A 127 1.05 -8.23 5.96
N PRO A 128 -0.09 -7.58 5.62
CA PRO A 128 -1.38 -7.83 6.23
C PRO A 128 -2.06 -9.08 5.62
N TRP A 129 -3.24 -9.39 6.12
CA TRP A 129 -4.01 -10.58 5.74
C TRP A 129 -4.99 -10.38 4.59
N ASN A 130 -5.37 -9.13 4.28
CA ASN A 130 -6.51 -8.86 3.37
C ASN A 130 -6.20 -9.11 1.89
N PHE A 131 -4.97 -8.85 1.44
CA PHE A 131 -4.46 -9.22 0.11
C PHE A 131 -3.02 -9.75 0.26
N PRO A 132 -2.85 -10.92 0.92
CA PRO A 132 -1.53 -11.34 1.38
C PRO A 132 -0.55 -11.70 0.25
N VAL A 133 -1.03 -12.18 -0.90
CA VAL A 133 -0.16 -12.42 -2.07
C VAL A 133 0.16 -11.10 -2.77
N ASN A 134 -0.81 -10.26 -3.05
CA ASN A 134 -0.58 -8.97 -3.73
C ASN A 134 0.38 -8.09 -2.91
N LEU A 135 0.07 -7.88 -1.63
CA LEU A 135 0.82 -6.99 -0.73
C LEU A 135 2.17 -7.56 -0.26
N SER A 136 2.47 -8.82 -0.56
CA SER A 136 3.82 -9.38 -0.42
C SER A 136 4.57 -9.36 -1.75
N MET A 137 3.96 -9.85 -2.83
CA MET A 137 4.66 -10.13 -4.09
C MET A 137 5.00 -8.86 -4.89
N ILE A 138 4.17 -7.81 -4.82
CA ILE A 138 4.50 -6.54 -5.50
C ILE A 138 5.70 -5.85 -4.84
N PRO A 139 5.78 -5.67 -3.50
CA PRO A 139 7.00 -5.19 -2.86
C PRO A 139 8.22 -6.10 -3.09
N ILE A 140 8.06 -7.44 -3.10
CA ILE A 140 9.14 -8.37 -3.45
C ILE A 140 9.61 -8.12 -4.89
N ALA A 141 8.70 -8.05 -5.87
CA ALA A 141 9.04 -7.77 -7.27
C ALA A 141 9.75 -6.42 -7.42
N THR A 142 9.32 -5.40 -6.67
CA THR A 142 9.95 -4.08 -6.65
C THR A 142 11.35 -4.16 -6.06
N ALA A 143 11.54 -4.87 -4.93
CA ALA A 143 12.84 -5.10 -4.32
C ALA A 143 13.81 -5.83 -5.28
N LEU A 144 13.37 -6.92 -5.90
CA LEU A 144 14.15 -7.70 -6.87
C LEU A 144 14.47 -6.88 -8.12
N SER A 145 13.53 -6.09 -8.63
CA SER A 145 13.76 -5.20 -9.78
C SER A 145 14.83 -4.15 -9.49
N ALA A 146 14.86 -3.62 -8.27
CA ALA A 146 15.89 -2.70 -7.79
C ALA A 146 17.22 -3.40 -7.46
N GLY A 147 17.25 -4.75 -7.43
CA GLY A 147 18.44 -5.56 -7.16
C GLY A 147 18.66 -5.86 -5.68
N ASN A 148 17.63 -5.68 -4.84
CA ASN A 148 17.68 -5.96 -3.41
C ASN A 148 17.40 -7.44 -3.11
N ARG A 149 17.52 -7.77 -1.83
CA ARG A 149 17.08 -9.01 -1.19
C ARG A 149 15.83 -8.71 -0.36
N ALA A 150 14.96 -9.68 -0.17
CA ALA A 150 13.71 -9.49 0.56
C ALA A 150 13.53 -10.50 1.69
N MET A 151 13.17 -10.01 2.85
CA MET A 151 12.74 -10.79 4.00
C MET A 151 11.30 -10.39 4.34
N VAL A 152 10.38 -11.34 4.37
CA VAL A 152 8.94 -11.07 4.38
C VAL A 152 8.30 -11.70 5.61
N LYS A 153 7.69 -10.89 6.45
CA LYS A 153 6.91 -11.32 7.61
C LYS A 153 5.43 -11.28 7.25
N MET A 154 4.80 -12.44 7.24
CA MET A 154 3.38 -12.60 6.92
C MET A 154 2.49 -12.34 8.15
N SER A 155 1.20 -12.10 7.92
CA SER A 155 0.22 -11.90 9.00
C SER A 155 -0.07 -13.19 9.76
N GLU A 156 -0.40 -13.07 11.04
CA GLU A 156 -0.94 -14.15 11.88
C GLU A 156 -2.24 -14.76 11.35
N ASN A 157 -3.01 -14.00 10.57
CA ASN A 157 -4.24 -14.45 9.92
C ASN A 157 -4.01 -15.08 8.52
N SER A 158 -2.75 -15.27 8.11
CA SER A 158 -2.37 -15.88 6.83
C SER A 158 -1.50 -17.13 7.04
N ARG A 159 -1.85 -17.98 8.01
CA ARG A 159 -1.00 -19.12 8.44
C ARG A 159 -0.85 -20.19 7.37
N ASN A 160 -1.94 -20.60 6.72
CA ASN A 160 -1.89 -21.65 5.69
C ASN A 160 -1.09 -21.15 4.49
N LEU A 161 -1.33 -19.91 4.07
CA LEU A 161 -0.58 -19.27 2.99
C LEU A 161 0.92 -19.14 3.36
N THR A 162 1.24 -18.74 4.59
CA THR A 162 2.62 -18.59 5.04
C THR A 162 3.38 -19.91 5.00
N LYS A 163 2.79 -20.99 5.51
CA LYS A 163 3.39 -22.33 5.46
C LYS A 163 3.65 -22.78 4.03
N LEU A 164 2.67 -22.57 3.14
CA LEU A 164 2.83 -22.87 1.71
C LEU A 164 3.98 -22.05 1.10
N LEU A 165 4.05 -20.74 1.34
CA LEU A 165 5.11 -19.88 0.80
C LEU A 165 6.49 -20.28 1.33
N MET A 166 6.61 -20.65 2.60
CA MET A 166 7.85 -21.16 3.19
C MET A 166 8.29 -22.50 2.55
N GLU A 167 7.34 -23.36 2.19
CA GLU A 167 7.61 -24.64 1.54
C GLU A 167 8.04 -24.47 0.08
N ILE A 168 7.32 -23.64 -0.68
CA ILE A 168 7.53 -23.54 -2.14
C ILE A 168 8.67 -22.59 -2.52
N SER A 169 8.88 -21.49 -1.77
CA SER A 169 9.85 -20.45 -2.16
C SER A 169 11.29 -20.96 -2.33
N PRO A 170 11.80 -21.94 -1.55
CA PRO A 170 13.15 -22.46 -1.75
C PRO A 170 13.38 -23.18 -3.10
N ARG A 171 12.30 -23.56 -3.78
CA ARG A 171 12.37 -24.17 -5.14
C ARG A 171 12.68 -23.11 -6.22
N TYR A 172 12.47 -21.83 -5.93
CA TYR A 172 12.62 -20.72 -6.88
C TYR A 172 13.71 -19.73 -6.47
N PHE A 173 13.94 -19.56 -5.17
CA PHE A 173 14.91 -18.62 -4.61
C PHE A 173 15.73 -19.24 -3.49
N PRO A 174 17.04 -18.96 -3.42
CA PRO A 174 17.81 -19.27 -2.22
C PRO A 174 17.38 -18.35 -1.07
N GLU A 175 17.45 -18.84 0.17
CA GLU A 175 17.05 -18.09 1.38
C GLU A 175 17.77 -16.76 1.55
N ASN A 176 18.98 -16.66 1.07
CA ASN A 176 19.75 -15.42 1.10
C ASN A 176 19.29 -14.39 0.06
N LYS A 177 18.26 -14.69 -0.76
CA LYS A 177 17.61 -13.78 -1.71
C LYS A 177 16.18 -13.44 -1.29
N LEU A 178 15.38 -14.45 -0.95
CA LEU A 178 13.98 -14.31 -0.52
C LEU A 178 13.69 -15.29 0.62
N THR A 179 13.13 -14.77 1.71
CA THR A 179 12.75 -15.57 2.88
C THR A 179 11.40 -15.13 3.40
N PHE A 180 10.49 -16.06 3.65
CA PHE A 180 9.23 -15.83 4.35
C PHE A 180 9.34 -16.23 5.82
N ILE A 181 8.73 -15.44 6.70
CA ILE A 181 8.74 -15.61 8.15
C ILE A 181 7.29 -15.70 8.64
N GLU A 182 7.00 -16.72 9.43
CA GLU A 182 5.71 -16.92 10.08
C GLU A 182 5.59 -16.02 11.32
N GLU A 183 4.39 -15.50 11.59
CA GLU A 183 4.07 -14.81 12.85
C GLU A 183 3.67 -15.82 13.92
N THR A 184 4.44 -15.91 14.99
CA THR A 184 4.21 -16.85 16.09
C THR A 184 3.86 -16.15 17.41
N GLY A 185 3.60 -14.82 17.38
CA GLY A 185 3.11 -14.04 18.51
C GLY A 185 3.90 -12.77 18.83
N HIS A 186 5.22 -12.75 18.59
CA HIS A 186 6.09 -11.59 18.86
C HIS A 186 7.05 -11.27 17.72
N VAL A 187 7.05 -12.07 16.67
CA VAL A 187 7.99 -11.96 15.55
C VAL A 187 7.88 -10.60 14.87
N GLY A 188 6.68 -10.03 14.72
CA GLY A 188 6.49 -8.71 14.10
C GLY A 188 7.21 -7.58 14.82
N VAL A 189 7.26 -7.61 16.14
CA VAL A 189 8.00 -6.64 16.96
C VAL A 189 9.50 -6.75 16.73
N GLU A 190 10.05 -7.97 16.86
CA GLU A 190 11.48 -8.22 16.69
C GLU A 190 11.93 -8.00 15.24
N PHE A 191 11.11 -8.40 14.28
CA PHE A 191 11.34 -8.13 12.85
C PHE A 191 11.50 -6.63 12.58
N SER A 192 10.65 -5.80 13.19
CA SER A 192 10.70 -4.34 13.02
C SER A 192 11.97 -3.69 13.60
N LYS A 193 12.68 -4.39 14.52
CA LYS A 193 13.93 -3.94 15.13
C LYS A 193 15.18 -4.33 14.33
N LEU A 194 15.03 -5.18 13.29
CA LEU A 194 16.18 -5.55 12.46
C LEU A 194 16.68 -4.34 11.65
N PRO A 195 17.99 -4.19 11.47
CA PRO A 195 18.58 -3.04 10.78
C PRO A 195 18.48 -3.19 9.25
N PHE A 196 17.24 -3.27 8.74
CA PHE A 196 16.97 -3.28 7.30
C PHE A 196 17.45 -2.02 6.60
N ASP A 197 17.77 -2.11 5.32
CA ASP A 197 18.13 -0.95 4.49
C ASP A 197 16.87 -0.21 3.99
N LEU A 198 15.70 -0.87 4.05
CA LEU A 198 14.36 -0.33 3.85
C LEU A 198 13.35 -1.27 4.53
N LEU A 199 12.35 -0.73 5.19
CA LEU A 199 11.25 -1.50 5.77
C LEU A 199 9.92 -1.04 5.17
N VAL A 200 9.20 -1.96 4.55
CA VAL A 200 7.85 -1.75 4.01
C VAL A 200 6.84 -2.36 4.98
N PHE A 201 5.88 -1.58 5.39
CA PHE A 201 4.80 -2.03 6.27
C PHE A 201 3.45 -1.68 5.65
N THR A 202 2.56 -2.66 5.57
CA THR A 202 1.15 -2.46 5.22
C THR A 202 0.28 -2.93 6.38
N GLY A 203 -0.62 -2.05 6.87
CA GLY A 203 -1.49 -2.39 7.99
C GLY A 203 -2.16 -1.18 8.64
N SER A 204 -2.54 -1.29 9.92
CA SER A 204 -3.19 -0.19 10.63
C SER A 204 -2.23 0.95 10.97
N SER A 205 -2.75 2.18 11.03
CA SER A 205 -1.97 3.37 11.42
C SER A 205 -1.37 3.25 12.84
N HIS A 206 -2.08 2.57 13.74
CA HIS A 206 -1.59 2.31 15.10
C HIS A 206 -0.31 1.44 15.08
N THR A 207 -0.35 0.32 14.38
CA THR A 207 0.80 -0.58 14.24
C THR A 207 1.93 0.08 13.44
N GLY A 208 1.59 0.83 12.38
CA GLY A 208 2.57 1.56 11.56
C GLY A 208 3.40 2.56 12.37
N LYS A 209 2.80 3.26 13.32
CA LYS A 209 3.52 4.14 14.26
C LYS A 209 4.53 3.36 15.12
N SER A 210 4.16 2.17 15.59
CA SER A 210 5.04 1.30 16.37
C SER A 210 6.21 0.75 15.53
N VAL A 211 5.93 0.33 14.30
CA VAL A 211 6.94 -0.13 13.34
C VAL A 211 7.93 0.98 13.00
N MET A 212 7.43 2.20 12.74
CA MET A 212 8.27 3.36 12.48
C MET A 212 9.17 3.70 13.67
N ALA A 213 8.64 3.65 14.90
CA ALA A 213 9.40 3.91 16.12
C ALA A 213 10.52 2.86 16.33
N ALA A 214 10.25 1.58 16.02
CA ALA A 214 11.27 0.54 16.07
C ALA A 214 12.35 0.72 14.99
N ALA A 215 11.96 0.98 13.75
CA ALA A 215 12.86 1.23 12.63
C ALA A 215 13.77 2.45 12.84
N ALA A 216 13.28 3.48 13.52
CA ALA A 216 14.03 4.70 13.82
C ALA A 216 15.29 4.44 14.67
N GLN A 217 15.31 3.39 15.49
CA GLN A 217 16.48 3.02 16.31
C GLN A 217 17.70 2.64 15.46
N ASN A 218 17.47 2.15 14.23
CA ASN A 218 18.50 1.78 13.27
C ASN A 218 18.63 2.79 12.12
N LEU A 219 17.90 3.90 12.13
CA LEU A 219 17.77 4.84 11.02
C LEU A 219 17.25 4.14 9.73
N THR A 220 16.51 3.07 9.87
CA THR A 220 15.91 2.34 8.74
C THR A 220 14.81 3.19 8.11
N PRO A 221 14.91 3.54 6.81
CA PRO A 221 13.83 4.20 6.09
C PRO A 221 12.59 3.30 6.05
N VAL A 222 11.39 3.91 6.12
CA VAL A 222 10.14 3.17 6.07
C VAL A 222 9.25 3.62 4.92
N ILE A 223 8.53 2.67 4.32
CA ILE A 223 7.34 2.91 3.50
C ILE A 223 6.18 2.35 4.31
N LEU A 224 5.20 3.19 4.62
CA LEU A 224 4.02 2.84 5.42
C LEU A 224 2.78 2.96 4.55
N GLU A 225 2.14 1.83 4.28
CA GLU A 225 0.85 1.76 3.60
C GLU A 225 -0.23 1.48 4.64
N LEU A 226 -0.96 2.52 4.97
CA LEU A 226 -1.91 2.50 6.07
C LEU A 226 -3.34 2.63 5.54
N GLY A 227 -4.31 2.42 6.43
CA GLY A 227 -5.71 2.59 6.09
C GLY A 227 -6.13 4.06 6.06
N GLY A 228 -7.42 4.27 5.95
CA GLY A 228 -8.03 5.59 6.01
C GLY A 228 -9.50 5.54 5.63
N LYS A 229 -10.22 6.65 5.90
CA LYS A 229 -11.62 6.78 5.54
C LYS A 229 -11.72 7.42 4.16
N SER A 230 -11.74 6.58 3.10
CA SER A 230 -11.76 7.05 1.71
C SER A 230 -13.17 7.49 1.28
N PRO A 231 -13.38 8.78 0.91
CA PRO A 231 -14.66 9.30 0.46
C PRO A 231 -14.95 9.00 -1.00
N ALA A 232 -16.23 8.75 -1.31
CA ALA A 232 -16.78 8.89 -2.64
C ALA A 232 -17.69 10.14 -2.70
N ILE A 233 -17.55 10.95 -3.72
CA ILE A 233 -18.31 12.19 -3.91
C ILE A 233 -19.08 12.09 -5.22
N ILE A 234 -20.40 12.16 -5.16
CA ILE A 234 -21.28 12.07 -6.33
C ILE A 234 -21.79 13.46 -6.69
N ASP A 235 -21.39 13.96 -7.85
CA ASP A 235 -21.97 15.16 -8.48
C ASP A 235 -23.46 14.90 -8.81
N PRO A 236 -24.42 15.75 -8.40
CA PRO A 236 -25.83 15.54 -8.71
C PRO A 236 -26.15 15.49 -10.21
N LYS A 237 -25.23 15.94 -11.06
CA LYS A 237 -25.36 15.86 -12.53
C LYS A 237 -24.75 14.59 -13.14
N TYR A 238 -24.09 13.76 -12.33
CA TYR A 238 -23.56 12.47 -12.78
C TYR A 238 -24.67 11.40 -12.74
N PRO A 239 -24.71 10.45 -13.69
CA PRO A 239 -25.68 9.35 -13.63
C PRO A 239 -25.57 8.54 -12.35
N LEU A 240 -26.52 8.72 -11.43
CA LEU A 240 -26.51 8.14 -10.09
C LEU A 240 -26.32 6.64 -10.10
N GLU A 241 -27.05 5.92 -10.97
CA GLU A 241 -26.98 4.47 -11.12
C GLU A 241 -25.54 3.99 -11.37
N LYS A 242 -24.79 4.68 -12.24
CA LYS A 242 -23.39 4.32 -12.52
C LYS A 242 -22.48 4.50 -11.31
N ALA A 243 -22.67 5.58 -10.55
CA ALA A 243 -21.90 5.81 -9.32
C ALA A 243 -22.21 4.75 -8.27
N VAL A 244 -23.50 4.50 -8.02
CA VAL A 244 -23.95 3.49 -7.04
C VAL A 244 -23.43 2.10 -7.43
N GLN A 245 -23.46 1.74 -8.71
CA GLN A 245 -22.95 0.46 -9.21
C GLN A 245 -21.49 0.26 -8.81
N ARG A 246 -20.62 1.26 -9.00
CA ARG A 246 -19.20 1.18 -8.66
C ARG A 246 -18.96 1.14 -7.16
N ILE A 247 -19.69 1.94 -6.40
CA ILE A 247 -19.57 2.01 -4.95
C ILE A 247 -20.02 0.71 -4.29
N ILE A 248 -21.18 0.16 -4.69
CA ILE A 248 -21.70 -1.09 -4.12
C ILE A 248 -20.81 -2.27 -4.48
N TYR A 249 -20.33 -2.35 -5.73
CA TYR A 249 -19.36 -3.39 -6.12
C TYR A 249 -18.09 -3.32 -5.24
N ALA A 250 -17.48 -2.14 -5.11
CA ALA A 250 -16.30 -1.95 -4.28
C ALA A 250 -16.55 -2.35 -2.83
N LYS A 251 -17.73 -2.02 -2.30
CA LYS A 251 -18.08 -2.30 -0.90
C LYS A 251 -18.32 -3.78 -0.63
N GLN A 252 -18.68 -4.54 -1.63
CA GLN A 252 -18.88 -6.00 -1.52
C GLN A 252 -17.60 -6.78 -1.82
N PHE A 253 -16.68 -6.23 -2.63
CA PHE A 253 -15.40 -6.86 -2.95
C PHE A 253 -14.59 -7.15 -1.68
N ASN A 254 -14.20 -8.41 -1.47
CA ASN A 254 -13.57 -8.93 -0.25
C ASN A 254 -14.35 -8.58 1.03
N ALA A 255 -15.69 -8.54 0.97
CA ALA A 255 -16.57 -8.10 2.05
C ALA A 255 -16.18 -6.74 2.63
N GLY A 256 -15.71 -5.82 1.80
CA GLY A 256 -15.29 -4.49 2.20
C GLY A 256 -13.94 -4.39 2.90
N GLN A 257 -13.19 -5.48 3.03
CA GLN A 257 -11.90 -5.55 3.73
C GLN A 257 -10.74 -5.12 2.82
N VAL A 258 -10.79 -3.89 2.34
CA VAL A 258 -9.84 -3.29 1.38
C VAL A 258 -9.46 -1.90 1.87
N CYS A 259 -8.15 -1.58 1.94
CA CYS A 259 -7.65 -0.28 2.38
C CYS A 259 -8.12 0.90 1.50
N LEU A 260 -8.36 0.63 0.21
CA LEU A 260 -8.94 1.58 -0.76
C LEU A 260 -10.47 1.55 -0.80
N ASN A 261 -11.16 0.83 0.10
CA ASN A 261 -12.60 0.75 0.03
C ASN A 261 -13.27 2.11 0.27
N VAL A 262 -14.45 2.31 -0.33
CA VAL A 262 -15.28 3.46 -0.02
C VAL A 262 -15.76 3.34 1.43
N ASP A 263 -15.28 4.21 2.30
CA ASP A 263 -15.69 4.23 3.70
C ASP A 263 -16.99 5.01 3.90
N TYR A 264 -17.11 6.13 3.22
CA TYR A 264 -18.32 6.95 3.20
C TYR A 264 -18.57 7.60 1.84
N VAL A 265 -19.82 7.90 1.55
CA VAL A 265 -20.25 8.55 0.32
C VAL A 265 -20.97 9.86 0.62
N PHE A 266 -20.65 10.90 -0.15
CA PHE A 266 -21.40 12.14 -0.23
C PHE A 266 -22.39 12.08 -1.39
N VAL A 267 -23.69 12.23 -1.07
CA VAL A 267 -24.80 12.26 -2.01
C VAL A 267 -25.54 13.60 -1.84
N HIS A 268 -25.90 14.26 -2.95
CA HIS A 268 -26.73 15.48 -2.84
C HIS A 268 -28.06 15.14 -2.15
N GLU A 269 -28.55 16.03 -1.28
CA GLU A 269 -29.75 15.74 -0.46
C GLU A 269 -30.95 15.28 -1.28
N ASP A 270 -31.21 15.89 -2.45
CA ASP A 270 -32.29 15.52 -3.34
C ASP A 270 -32.19 14.11 -3.95
N GLN A 271 -31.01 13.51 -3.90
CA GLN A 271 -30.76 12.18 -4.49
C GLN A 271 -30.62 11.08 -3.42
N ARG A 272 -30.75 11.41 -2.13
CA ARG A 272 -30.55 10.48 -1.03
C ARG A 272 -31.40 9.21 -1.14
N GLU A 273 -32.71 9.36 -1.28
CA GLU A 273 -33.61 8.20 -1.34
C GLU A 273 -33.39 7.38 -2.61
N ALA A 274 -33.16 8.04 -3.75
CA ALA A 274 -32.80 7.36 -5.00
C ALA A 274 -31.50 6.56 -4.88
N PHE A 275 -30.48 7.09 -4.16
CA PHE A 275 -29.26 6.37 -3.84
C PHE A 275 -29.55 5.10 -3.03
N ILE A 276 -30.38 5.20 -1.97
CA ILE A 276 -30.73 4.08 -1.10
C ILE A 276 -31.43 2.99 -1.89
N ASP A 277 -32.42 3.34 -2.73
CA ASP A 277 -33.18 2.40 -3.54
C ASP A 277 -32.30 1.67 -4.56
N GLN A 278 -31.42 2.39 -5.24
CA GLN A 278 -30.44 1.81 -6.17
C GLN A 278 -29.43 0.90 -5.42
N ALA A 279 -28.95 1.32 -4.25
CA ALA A 279 -28.04 0.52 -3.44
C ALA A 279 -28.68 -0.82 -3.01
N LYS A 280 -29.96 -0.81 -2.57
CA LYS A 280 -30.70 -2.02 -2.24
C LYS A 280 -30.84 -2.97 -3.43
N LEU A 281 -31.21 -2.41 -4.59
CA LEU A 281 -31.39 -3.20 -5.83
C LEU A 281 -30.08 -3.89 -6.20
N LEU A 282 -28.97 -3.15 -6.26
CA LEU A 282 -27.67 -3.67 -6.68
C LEU A 282 -27.05 -4.60 -5.64
N ALA A 283 -27.21 -4.34 -4.35
CA ALA A 283 -26.71 -5.24 -3.30
C ALA A 283 -27.37 -6.64 -3.41
N LYS A 284 -28.69 -6.70 -3.61
CA LYS A 284 -29.42 -7.97 -3.82
C LYS A 284 -29.05 -8.64 -5.14
N GLN A 285 -28.79 -7.87 -6.18
CA GLN A 285 -28.38 -8.41 -7.48
C GLN A 285 -26.99 -9.04 -7.44
N TYR A 286 -26.02 -8.39 -6.76
CA TYR A 286 -24.64 -8.86 -6.74
C TYR A 286 -24.42 -9.97 -5.71
N VAL A 287 -25.11 -9.92 -4.58
CA VAL A 287 -25.04 -10.92 -3.51
C VAL A 287 -26.45 -11.34 -3.13
N PRO A 288 -27.12 -12.15 -3.96
CA PRO A 288 -28.47 -12.63 -3.67
C PRO A 288 -28.51 -13.54 -2.43
N ASP A 289 -27.40 -14.23 -2.14
CA ASP A 289 -27.21 -15.06 -0.94
C ASP A 289 -25.82 -14.81 -0.37
N ILE A 290 -25.74 -14.26 0.85
CA ILE A 290 -24.46 -14.00 1.54
C ILE A 290 -23.70 -15.29 1.88
N ASN A 291 -24.37 -16.44 1.92
CA ASN A 291 -23.75 -17.73 2.19
C ASN A 291 -23.10 -18.36 0.95
N HIS A 292 -23.33 -17.78 -0.23
CA HIS A 292 -22.71 -18.28 -1.45
C HIS A 292 -21.18 -18.20 -1.37
N ALA A 293 -20.49 -19.17 -2.00
CA ALA A 293 -19.02 -19.23 -1.99
C ALA A 293 -18.33 -18.02 -2.64
N ASP A 294 -19.00 -17.33 -3.57
CA ASP A 294 -18.48 -16.11 -4.20
C ASP A 294 -18.54 -14.88 -3.29
N PHE A 295 -19.18 -14.95 -2.12
CA PHE A 295 -19.15 -13.88 -1.14
C PHE A 295 -18.14 -14.20 -0.04
N SER A 296 -17.10 -13.36 0.10
CA SER A 296 -16.00 -13.58 1.04
C SER A 296 -16.43 -13.40 2.49
N CYS A 297 -15.83 -14.18 3.41
CA CYS A 297 -16.06 -14.05 4.86
C CYS A 297 -15.33 -12.84 5.45
N ILE A 298 -15.77 -12.37 6.60
CA ILE A 298 -14.97 -11.56 7.49
C ILE A 298 -13.84 -12.43 8.05
N ILE A 299 -12.63 -11.91 8.14
CA ILE A 299 -11.40 -12.67 8.41
C ILE A 299 -11.46 -13.47 9.72
N ASP A 300 -11.99 -12.87 10.78
CA ASP A 300 -12.06 -13.49 12.11
C ASP A 300 -13.29 -13.04 12.91
N GLU A 301 -13.60 -13.75 14.00
CA GLU A 301 -14.73 -13.44 14.89
C GLU A 301 -14.58 -12.08 15.57
N ARG A 302 -13.34 -11.66 15.89
CA ARG A 302 -13.06 -10.35 16.48
C ARG A 302 -13.48 -9.23 15.55
N SER A 303 -13.24 -9.40 14.25
CA SER A 303 -13.65 -8.44 13.22
C SER A 303 -15.16 -8.41 13.02
N VAL A 304 -15.85 -9.55 13.08
CA VAL A 304 -17.33 -9.60 13.08
C VAL A 304 -17.87 -8.82 14.27
N LYS A 305 -17.42 -9.14 15.49
CA LYS A 305 -17.83 -8.45 16.71
C LYS A 305 -17.59 -6.95 16.64
N ARG A 306 -16.43 -6.52 16.13
CA ARG A 306 -16.09 -5.11 15.93
C ARG A 306 -17.08 -4.39 15.01
N LEU A 307 -17.52 -5.05 13.92
CA LEU A 307 -18.50 -4.49 12.99
C LEU A 307 -19.90 -4.40 13.64
N GLU A 308 -20.32 -5.41 14.40
CA GLU A 308 -21.58 -5.39 15.14
C GLU A 308 -21.61 -4.30 16.21
N GLU A 309 -20.55 -4.18 17.01
CA GLU A 309 -20.39 -3.12 18.01
C GLU A 309 -20.43 -1.74 17.34
N THR A 310 -19.86 -1.61 16.13
CA THR A 310 -19.88 -0.36 15.37
C THR A 310 -21.29 0.01 14.90
N LEU A 311 -22.08 -0.96 14.40
CA LEU A 311 -23.49 -0.72 14.04
C LEU A 311 -24.34 -0.40 15.25
N LYS A 312 -24.16 -1.13 16.35
CA LYS A 312 -24.88 -0.91 17.60
C LYS A 312 -24.62 0.49 18.17
N ASP A 313 -23.37 0.94 18.22
CA ASP A 313 -23.01 2.30 18.64
C ASP A 313 -23.70 3.36 17.77
N ALA A 314 -23.72 3.15 16.47
CA ALA A 314 -24.37 4.08 15.55
C ALA A 314 -25.90 4.14 15.76
N GLU A 315 -26.57 3.00 15.96
CA GLU A 315 -28.00 2.91 16.22
C GLU A 315 -28.36 3.56 17.57
N GLU A 316 -27.62 3.26 18.65
CA GLU A 316 -27.81 3.84 19.98
C GLU A 316 -27.63 5.38 19.99
N LYS A 317 -26.82 5.91 19.05
CA LYS A 317 -26.62 7.36 18.86
C LYS A 317 -27.55 7.98 17.81
N GLY A 318 -28.54 7.24 17.33
CA GLY A 318 -29.63 7.74 16.50
C GLY A 318 -29.43 7.65 14.99
N ALA A 319 -28.40 6.97 14.50
CA ALA A 319 -28.26 6.69 13.07
C ALA A 319 -29.34 5.71 12.58
N ARG A 320 -29.82 5.92 11.35
CA ARG A 320 -30.70 4.96 10.69
C ARG A 320 -29.85 3.91 9.98
N ILE A 321 -30.01 2.64 10.37
CA ILE A 321 -29.30 1.51 9.77
C ILE A 321 -30.23 0.77 8.79
N ILE A 322 -29.70 0.45 7.61
CA ILE A 322 -30.43 -0.29 6.58
C ILE A 322 -29.57 -1.49 6.17
N ASN A 323 -30.07 -2.70 6.45
CA ASN A 323 -29.54 -3.92 5.87
C ASN A 323 -30.01 -4.03 4.41
N LEU A 324 -29.08 -4.08 3.45
CA LEU A 324 -29.41 -4.05 2.02
C LEU A 324 -29.83 -5.41 1.46
N SER A 325 -29.53 -6.51 2.15
CA SER A 325 -29.83 -7.88 1.69
C SER A 325 -31.04 -8.50 2.34
N ASP A 326 -31.54 -7.93 3.44
CA ASP A 326 -32.56 -8.50 4.33
C ASP A 326 -32.16 -9.86 4.96
N GLN A 327 -30.90 -10.25 4.87
CA GLN A 327 -30.36 -11.48 5.45
C GLN A 327 -29.67 -11.18 6.80
N ALA A 328 -29.77 -12.13 7.73
CA ALA A 328 -29.08 -12.01 9.01
C ALA A 328 -27.57 -12.28 8.87
N ILE A 329 -26.77 -11.77 9.80
CA ILE A 329 -25.35 -12.10 9.92
C ILE A 329 -25.24 -13.60 10.19
N ASN A 330 -24.44 -14.32 9.40
CA ASN A 330 -24.13 -15.73 9.64
C ASN A 330 -22.84 -15.80 10.47
N HIS A 331 -22.96 -15.94 11.78
CA HIS A 331 -21.82 -15.99 12.70
C HIS A 331 -20.96 -17.24 12.51
N ASN A 332 -21.57 -18.38 12.12
CA ASN A 332 -20.83 -19.63 11.95
C ASN A 332 -19.78 -19.51 10.84
N ASP A 333 -20.17 -18.87 9.73
CA ASP A 333 -19.32 -18.69 8.56
C ASP A 333 -18.77 -17.27 8.44
N ARG A 334 -19.02 -16.41 9.44
CA ARG A 334 -18.60 -15.01 9.46
C ARG A 334 -19.00 -14.20 8.21
N LYS A 335 -20.19 -14.51 7.66
CA LYS A 335 -20.78 -13.79 6.53
C LYS A 335 -21.57 -12.57 7.05
N PHE A 336 -21.20 -11.40 6.59
CA PHE A 336 -21.75 -10.14 7.06
C PHE A 336 -22.42 -9.38 5.90
N PRO A 337 -23.74 -9.15 5.93
CA PRO A 337 -24.43 -8.47 4.85
C PRO A 337 -24.06 -6.99 4.77
N LEU A 338 -24.20 -6.40 3.59
CA LEU A 338 -23.94 -4.98 3.38
C LEU A 338 -24.99 -4.11 4.07
N HIS A 339 -24.54 -3.14 4.86
CA HIS A 339 -25.34 -2.16 5.56
C HIS A 339 -25.06 -0.73 5.09
N LEU A 340 -26.11 0.10 5.04
CA LEU A 340 -25.97 1.55 5.01
C LEU A 340 -26.20 2.12 6.40
N VAL A 341 -25.42 3.11 6.76
CA VAL A 341 -25.63 3.93 7.96
C VAL A 341 -25.87 5.36 7.51
N LEU A 342 -27.07 5.86 7.80
CA LEU A 342 -27.52 7.19 7.42
C LEU A 342 -27.46 8.13 8.62
N ASP A 343 -27.30 9.42 8.35
CA ASP A 343 -27.26 10.46 9.36
C ASP A 343 -26.17 10.24 10.44
N PRO A 344 -24.94 9.85 10.06
CA PRO A 344 -23.87 9.63 11.02
C PRO A 344 -23.43 10.94 11.66
N THR A 345 -23.23 10.91 12.99
CA THR A 345 -22.61 12.02 13.74
C THR A 345 -21.12 11.74 14.00
N GLU A 346 -20.36 12.78 14.31
CA GLU A 346 -18.92 12.65 14.59
C GLU A 346 -18.60 11.90 15.88
N GLU A 347 -19.57 11.80 16.80
CA GLU A 347 -19.44 11.08 18.07
C GLU A 347 -19.56 9.55 17.90
N MET A 348 -20.06 9.08 16.77
CA MET A 348 -20.20 7.65 16.48
C MET A 348 -18.83 7.03 16.18
N ILE A 349 -18.60 5.82 16.70
CA ILE A 349 -17.37 5.05 16.43
C ILE A 349 -17.12 4.91 14.92
N ILE A 350 -18.17 4.71 14.15
CA ILE A 350 -18.12 4.53 12.70
C ILE A 350 -17.61 5.78 11.95
N SER A 351 -17.79 6.98 12.51
CA SER A 351 -17.27 8.24 11.94
C SER A 351 -15.79 8.44 12.27
N GLN A 352 -15.30 7.89 13.38
CA GLN A 352 -13.96 8.15 13.92
C GLN A 352 -12.88 7.20 13.39
N ARG A 353 -13.22 5.99 12.96
CA ARG A 353 -12.24 5.00 12.48
C ARG A 353 -12.69 4.32 11.19
N GLU A 354 -11.71 3.83 10.46
CA GLU A 354 -11.92 3.04 9.25
C GLU A 354 -12.83 1.84 9.52
N ILE A 355 -13.81 1.62 8.67
CA ILE A 355 -14.80 0.55 8.82
C ILE A 355 -14.17 -0.82 8.54
N PHE A 356 -13.46 -0.97 7.44
CA PHE A 356 -12.81 -2.20 7.00
C PHE A 356 -13.76 -3.40 7.03
N GLY A 357 -14.91 -3.25 6.36
CA GLY A 357 -16.00 -4.20 6.33
C GLY A 357 -17.17 -3.72 5.47
N PRO A 358 -18.25 -4.53 5.33
CA PRO A 358 -19.37 -4.27 4.43
C PRO A 358 -20.39 -3.30 5.06
N ILE A 359 -19.95 -2.13 5.49
CA ILE A 359 -20.80 -1.06 6.00
C ILE A 359 -20.40 0.23 5.28
N LEU A 360 -21.36 0.98 4.76
CA LEU A 360 -21.17 2.23 4.06
C LEU A 360 -21.88 3.38 4.77
N LEU A 361 -21.15 4.43 5.13
CA LEU A 361 -21.74 5.66 5.61
C LEU A 361 -22.30 6.48 4.45
N VAL A 362 -23.50 7.02 4.60
CA VAL A 362 -24.12 7.95 3.65
C VAL A 362 -24.27 9.30 4.30
N ARG A 363 -23.59 10.29 3.75
CA ARG A 363 -23.67 11.71 4.14
C ARG A 363 -24.33 12.49 3.02
N THR A 364 -25.20 13.41 3.39
CA THR A 364 -25.79 14.35 2.43
C THR A 364 -25.02 15.66 2.40
N TYR A 365 -25.11 16.38 1.29
CA TYR A 365 -24.58 17.71 1.13
C TYR A 365 -25.51 18.54 0.23
N THR A 366 -25.47 19.85 0.33
CA THR A 366 -26.19 20.80 -0.51
C THR A 366 -25.23 21.61 -1.39
N VAL A 367 -24.09 21.97 -0.85
CA VAL A 367 -23.05 22.72 -1.58
C VAL A 367 -21.71 22.04 -1.51
N GLU A 368 -20.93 22.15 -2.60
CA GLU A 368 -19.63 21.47 -2.77
C GLU A 368 -18.61 21.82 -1.67
N GLN A 369 -18.74 23.02 -1.08
CA GLN A 369 -17.82 23.48 -0.03
C GLN A 369 -17.95 22.64 1.25
N GLU A 370 -19.14 22.19 1.62
CA GLU A 370 -19.39 21.34 2.81
C GLU A 370 -18.58 20.05 2.73
N VAL A 371 -18.51 19.45 1.53
CA VAL A 371 -17.74 18.23 1.28
C VAL A 371 -16.23 18.46 1.50
N ILE A 372 -15.72 19.57 0.93
CA ILE A 372 -14.30 19.93 1.04
C ILE A 372 -13.93 20.20 2.49
N ASP A 373 -14.73 20.96 3.20
CA ASP A 373 -14.49 21.33 4.58
C ASP A 373 -14.54 20.10 5.49
N PHE A 374 -15.52 19.21 5.26
CA PHE A 374 -15.63 17.97 6.00
C PHE A 374 -14.40 17.08 5.80
N VAL A 375 -14.02 16.79 4.57
CA VAL A 375 -12.86 15.90 4.30
C VAL A 375 -11.57 16.50 4.86
N ASN A 376 -11.37 17.82 4.72
CA ASN A 376 -10.17 18.49 5.21
C ASN A 376 -10.12 18.66 6.74
N SER A 377 -11.25 18.57 7.43
CA SER A 377 -11.28 18.56 8.90
C SER A 377 -10.88 17.22 9.51
N HIS A 378 -10.76 16.19 8.69
CA HIS A 378 -10.38 14.83 9.09
C HIS A 378 -8.97 14.45 8.59
N GLU A 379 -8.57 13.23 8.92
CA GLU A 379 -7.31 12.67 8.47
C GLU A 379 -7.31 12.46 6.95
N ARG A 380 -6.16 12.68 6.32
CA ARG A 380 -6.01 12.54 4.86
C ARG A 380 -6.27 11.09 4.42
N PRO A 381 -7.23 10.86 3.51
CA PRO A 381 -7.60 9.52 3.08
C PRO A 381 -6.54 8.90 2.16
N LEU A 382 -6.52 7.56 2.09
CA LEU A 382 -5.70 6.84 1.11
C LEU A 382 -6.25 7.02 -0.32
N GLY A 383 -7.57 6.97 -0.50
CA GLY A 383 -8.24 7.19 -1.78
C GLY A 383 -9.28 8.31 -1.74
N LEU A 384 -9.44 9.00 -2.87
CA LEU A 384 -10.51 9.98 -3.13
C LEU A 384 -11.21 9.59 -4.42
N TYR A 385 -12.55 9.47 -4.40
CA TYR A 385 -13.35 9.04 -5.54
C TYR A 385 -14.33 10.14 -5.93
N VAL A 386 -14.23 10.63 -7.18
CA VAL A 386 -15.06 11.74 -7.65
C VAL A 386 -15.84 11.31 -8.87
N PHE A 387 -17.15 11.24 -8.74
CA PHE A 387 -18.09 10.92 -9.84
C PHE A 387 -18.64 12.21 -10.42
N SER A 388 -18.10 12.67 -11.53
CA SER A 388 -18.54 13.88 -12.23
C SER A 388 -17.98 13.92 -13.66
N GLU A 389 -18.79 14.42 -14.60
CA GLU A 389 -18.33 14.77 -15.95
C GLU A 389 -17.83 16.23 -16.03
N ARG A 390 -18.08 17.03 -15.01
CA ARG A 390 -17.65 18.44 -14.94
C ARG A 390 -16.17 18.55 -14.58
N LYS A 391 -15.31 18.82 -15.57
CA LYS A 391 -13.86 18.95 -15.35
C LYS A 391 -13.51 19.93 -14.23
N GLN A 392 -14.16 21.10 -14.23
CA GLN A 392 -13.91 22.15 -13.24
C GLN A 392 -14.19 21.66 -11.81
N LEU A 393 -15.24 20.89 -11.61
CA LEU A 393 -15.57 20.31 -10.30
C LEU A 393 -14.56 19.27 -9.88
N ARG A 394 -14.17 18.35 -10.79
CA ARG A 394 -13.12 17.37 -10.51
C ARG A 394 -11.82 18.05 -10.10
N ASP A 395 -11.37 19.04 -10.88
CA ASP A 395 -10.15 19.81 -10.59
C ASP A 395 -10.26 20.54 -9.25
N ASN A 396 -11.43 21.07 -8.88
CA ASN A 396 -11.67 21.71 -7.60
C ASN A 396 -11.46 20.74 -6.43
N TYR A 397 -12.06 19.54 -6.48
CA TYR A 397 -11.86 18.53 -5.45
C TYR A 397 -10.42 18.03 -5.39
N ILE A 398 -9.80 17.71 -6.53
CA ILE A 398 -8.41 17.22 -6.61
C ILE A 398 -7.43 18.25 -6.03
N ASN A 399 -7.61 19.53 -6.34
CA ASN A 399 -6.71 20.57 -5.87
C ASN A 399 -6.89 20.96 -4.42
N ARG A 400 -8.07 20.71 -3.84
CA ARG A 400 -8.40 21.15 -2.47
C ARG A 400 -8.45 20.03 -1.44
N ILE A 401 -8.56 18.78 -1.87
CA ILE A 401 -8.54 17.61 -0.99
C ILE A 401 -7.30 16.79 -1.27
N MET A 402 -6.40 16.70 -0.30
CA MET A 402 -5.19 15.88 -0.40
C MET A 402 -5.48 14.44 0.01
N SER A 403 -5.09 13.48 -0.85
CA SER A 403 -5.22 12.03 -0.62
C SER A 403 -3.99 11.27 -1.13
N GLY A 404 -3.87 10.00 -0.82
CA GLY A 404 -2.85 9.12 -1.41
C GLY A 404 -3.02 8.98 -2.92
N GLY A 405 -4.25 8.79 -3.40
CA GLY A 405 -4.57 8.71 -4.82
C GLY A 405 -6.01 9.10 -5.13
N VAL A 406 -6.32 9.26 -6.42
CA VAL A 406 -7.66 9.67 -6.88
C VAL A 406 -8.13 8.75 -8.00
N SER A 407 -9.40 8.30 -7.95
CA SER A 407 -10.09 7.74 -9.12
C SER A 407 -11.26 8.63 -9.55
N ILE A 408 -11.38 8.86 -10.84
CA ILE A 408 -12.47 9.63 -11.44
C ILE A 408 -13.46 8.67 -12.08
N ASN A 409 -14.75 8.84 -11.74
CA ASN A 409 -15.87 8.04 -12.24
C ASN A 409 -15.75 6.53 -11.97
N ASP A 410 -14.92 6.18 -10.98
CA ASP A 410 -14.73 4.83 -10.48
C ASP A 410 -14.18 4.87 -9.04
N THR A 411 -13.97 3.68 -8.45
CA THR A 411 -13.40 3.51 -7.11
C THR A 411 -12.16 2.60 -7.17
N MET A 412 -11.24 2.72 -6.25
CA MET A 412 -10.08 1.83 -6.01
C MET A 412 -9.10 1.65 -7.19
N LEU A 413 -9.53 1.83 -8.46
CA LEU A 413 -8.77 1.38 -9.65
C LEU A 413 -7.43 2.09 -9.86
N HIS A 414 -7.19 3.25 -9.25
CA HIS A 414 -5.86 3.88 -9.28
C HIS A 414 -4.81 2.99 -8.61
N GLY A 415 -5.17 2.22 -7.58
CA GLY A 415 -4.28 1.29 -6.88
C GLY A 415 -3.91 0.04 -7.70
N PHE A 416 -4.65 -0.26 -8.76
CA PHE A 416 -4.37 -1.38 -9.67
C PHE A 416 -3.58 -0.97 -10.92
N GLN A 417 -3.15 0.29 -11.01
CA GLN A 417 -2.40 0.79 -12.16
C GLN A 417 -0.89 0.64 -11.92
N ASP A 418 -0.24 -0.16 -12.75
CA ASP A 418 1.19 -0.47 -12.61
C ASP A 418 2.13 0.75 -12.78
N ASP A 419 1.69 1.80 -13.49
CA ASP A 419 2.48 3.02 -13.78
C ASP A 419 2.08 4.21 -12.90
N LEU A 420 1.19 4.02 -11.95
CA LEU A 420 0.87 5.03 -10.94
C LEU A 420 1.56 4.69 -9.63
N PRO A 421 2.20 5.66 -8.95
CA PRO A 421 2.71 5.44 -7.62
C PRO A 421 1.56 5.13 -6.66
N PHE A 422 1.77 4.16 -5.78
CA PHE A 422 0.82 3.80 -4.75
C PHE A 422 1.40 4.13 -3.38
N GLY A 423 0.68 4.91 -2.59
CA GLY A 423 1.07 5.31 -1.25
C GLY A 423 0.16 6.35 -0.65
N GLY A 424 0.06 6.33 0.68
CA GLY A 424 -0.71 7.28 1.47
C GLY A 424 0.05 8.57 1.80
N ILE A 425 -0.63 9.46 2.51
CA ILE A 425 -0.07 10.72 3.02
C ILE A 425 -0.61 11.03 4.42
N GLY A 426 0.26 11.40 5.34
CA GLY A 426 -0.12 11.66 6.74
C GLY A 426 -0.54 10.37 7.44
N ASN A 427 -1.76 10.29 7.97
CA ASN A 427 -2.24 9.10 8.66
C ASN A 427 -2.58 7.93 7.74
N SER A 428 -2.71 8.16 6.41
CA SER A 428 -2.86 7.06 5.44
C SER A 428 -1.54 6.48 4.97
N GLY A 429 -0.39 7.07 5.32
CA GLY A 429 0.91 6.48 5.01
C GLY A 429 2.02 7.48 4.73
N MET A 430 3.18 6.94 4.37
CA MET A 430 4.34 7.69 3.87
C MET A 430 5.17 6.83 2.92
N GLY A 431 5.81 7.47 1.97
CA GLY A 431 6.49 6.79 0.89
C GLY A 431 5.51 6.27 -0.15
N GLN A 432 6.00 5.48 -1.07
CA GLN A 432 5.20 4.92 -2.16
C GLN A 432 5.96 3.78 -2.83
N TYR A 433 5.22 2.86 -3.43
CA TYR A 433 5.74 1.82 -4.31
C TYR A 433 4.83 1.69 -5.54
N HIS A 434 5.01 0.73 -6.40
CA HIS A 434 4.55 0.60 -7.78
C HIS A 434 5.36 1.45 -8.79
N GLY A 435 5.42 0.98 -10.00
CA GLY A 435 5.98 1.68 -11.13
C GLY A 435 7.44 2.11 -10.98
N HIS A 436 7.75 3.21 -11.65
CA HIS A 436 9.08 3.82 -11.59
C HIS A 436 9.38 4.40 -10.20
N GLU A 437 8.40 5.01 -9.56
CA GLU A 437 8.52 5.63 -8.24
C GLU A 437 8.85 4.56 -7.18
N GLY A 438 8.23 3.38 -7.28
CA GLY A 438 8.57 2.22 -6.46
C GLY A 438 10.02 1.78 -6.67
N PHE A 439 10.45 1.61 -7.92
CA PHE A 439 11.85 1.29 -8.22
C PHE A 439 12.83 2.31 -7.62
N VAL A 440 12.50 3.60 -7.69
CA VAL A 440 13.30 4.68 -7.08
C VAL A 440 13.31 4.59 -5.56
N SER A 441 12.15 4.36 -4.92
CA SER A 441 12.02 4.23 -3.46
C SER A 441 12.83 3.04 -2.90
N PHE A 442 12.97 1.98 -3.67
CA PHE A 442 13.77 0.79 -3.32
C PHE A 442 15.24 0.88 -3.79
N SER A 443 15.66 2.04 -4.27
CA SER A 443 17.02 2.28 -4.77
C SER A 443 17.68 3.45 -4.06
N LYS A 444 19.00 3.36 -3.85
CA LYS A 444 19.80 4.54 -3.57
C LYS A 444 20.09 5.28 -4.88
N MET A 445 19.47 6.43 -5.08
CA MET A 445 19.74 7.33 -6.19
C MET A 445 21.08 8.03 -5.93
N ARG A 446 22.20 7.37 -6.31
CA ARG A 446 23.55 7.80 -5.95
C ARG A 446 24.05 8.91 -6.88
N PRO A 447 24.34 10.11 -6.39
CA PRO A 447 24.88 11.18 -7.20
C PRO A 447 26.36 10.91 -7.50
N ILE A 448 26.77 11.16 -8.74
CA ILE A 448 28.15 11.05 -9.20
C ILE A 448 28.53 12.35 -9.89
N PHE A 449 29.56 13.03 -9.37
CA PHE A 449 30.20 14.17 -9.97
C PHE A 449 31.54 13.72 -10.58
N ASN A 450 31.71 13.93 -11.89
CA ASN A 450 32.98 13.66 -12.58
C ASN A 450 33.71 14.98 -12.88
N GLN A 451 34.82 15.22 -12.19
CA GLN A 451 35.70 16.33 -12.43
C GLN A 451 36.50 16.10 -13.71
N PRO A 452 36.63 17.06 -14.63
CA PRO A 452 37.52 16.96 -15.78
C PRO A 452 38.99 16.91 -15.33
N LYS A 453 39.86 16.34 -16.21
CA LYS A 453 41.30 16.24 -15.93
C LYS A 453 41.94 17.60 -15.71
N ILE A 454 41.49 18.62 -16.46
CA ILE A 454 41.93 20.00 -16.31
C ILE A 454 40.81 20.75 -15.60
N ASN A 455 41.13 21.31 -14.42
CA ASN A 455 40.18 22.06 -13.60
C ASN A 455 40.88 23.16 -12.83
N ALA A 456 40.15 24.15 -12.41
CA ALA A 456 40.67 25.32 -11.72
C ALA A 456 40.68 25.18 -10.18
N MET A 457 40.36 24.02 -9.62
CA MET A 457 40.16 23.83 -8.17
C MET A 457 41.44 24.12 -7.36
N GLY A 458 42.62 23.84 -7.95
CA GLY A 458 43.90 24.22 -7.32
C GLY A 458 44.10 25.72 -7.11
N LEU A 459 43.43 26.57 -7.89
CA LEU A 459 43.46 28.02 -7.75
C LEU A 459 42.55 28.54 -6.61
N LEU A 460 41.69 27.68 -6.08
CA LEU A 460 40.76 28.00 -4.99
C LEU A 460 41.36 27.67 -3.60
N SER A 461 42.65 27.31 -3.53
CA SER A 461 43.31 27.00 -2.28
C SER A 461 44.03 28.23 -1.73
N PRO A 462 44.06 28.46 -0.40
CA PRO A 462 44.81 29.55 0.20
C PRO A 462 46.35 29.36 0.00
N PRO A 463 47.15 30.46 -0.05
CA PRO A 463 46.68 31.86 0.02
C PRO A 463 45.98 32.30 -1.25
N TYR A 464 44.81 32.96 -1.08
CA TYR A 464 43.99 33.39 -2.22
C TYR A 464 44.63 34.59 -2.92
N PRO A 465 44.84 34.52 -4.24
CA PRO A 465 45.36 35.66 -4.98
C PRO A 465 44.32 36.79 -5.14
N ASP A 466 44.73 38.04 -5.15
CA ASP A 466 43.85 39.23 -5.21
C ASP A 466 42.91 39.24 -6.43
N TRP A 467 43.34 38.67 -7.55
CA TRP A 467 42.50 38.58 -8.74
C TRP A 467 41.27 37.69 -8.52
N LEU A 468 41.32 36.71 -7.60
CA LEU A 468 40.21 35.79 -7.33
C LEU A 468 39.01 36.53 -6.73
N THR A 469 39.25 37.54 -5.90
CA THR A 469 38.21 38.43 -5.38
C THR A 469 37.42 39.14 -6.50
N ARG A 470 38.13 39.59 -7.53
CA ARG A 470 37.50 40.23 -8.71
C ARG A 470 36.65 39.23 -9.49
N VAL A 471 37.14 38.00 -9.68
CA VAL A 471 36.38 36.90 -10.33
C VAL A 471 35.13 36.57 -9.53
N TYR A 472 35.22 36.46 -8.21
CA TYR A 472 34.06 36.21 -7.36
C TYR A 472 33.01 37.30 -7.44
N ASN A 473 33.43 38.58 -7.41
CA ASN A 473 32.52 39.71 -7.57
C ASN A 473 31.83 39.73 -8.95
N LEU A 474 32.54 39.32 -10.00
CA LEU A 474 31.97 39.18 -11.33
C LEU A 474 30.96 38.01 -11.37
N LEU A 475 31.29 36.85 -10.80
CA LEU A 475 30.41 35.69 -10.72
C LEU A 475 29.14 36.00 -9.92
N VAL A 476 29.24 36.73 -8.82
CA VAL A 476 28.08 37.20 -8.05
C VAL A 476 27.17 38.08 -8.92
N LYS A 477 27.78 39.06 -9.67
CA LYS A 477 26.99 39.89 -10.59
C LYS A 477 26.31 39.12 -11.72
N LEU A 478 26.91 38.05 -12.21
CA LEU A 478 26.34 37.22 -13.27
C LEU A 478 25.22 36.29 -12.77
N LYS A 479 25.18 36.06 -11.46
CA LYS A 479 24.18 35.18 -10.82
C LYS A 479 23.07 35.97 -10.07
N SER A 480 23.22 37.25 -9.88
CA SER A 480 22.20 38.17 -9.36
C SER A 480 21.32 38.71 -10.49
#